data_5fa0f79c453223d921161c49079433ab
#
_entry.id   5fa0f79c453223d921161c49079433ab
#
_cell.length_a   1.000
_cell.length_b   1.000
_cell.length_c   1.000
_cell.angle_alpha   90.00
_cell.angle_beta   90.00
_cell.angle_gamma   90.00
#
_symmetry.space_group_name_H-M   'P 1'
#
loop_
_entity.id
_entity.type
_entity.pdbx_description
1 polymer ?
#
loop_
_entity_poly.entity_id
_entity_poly.type
_entity_poly.pdbx_seq_one_letter_code
_entity_poly.pdbx_strand_id
1 'polypeptide(L)'
;STHWSSSAASDVYKRQILHPDEYAKRLVALKKLGIKVTVYNTSKLKKMKCNALLGVGQGSTRGSYIVTMEWKGNKKQKKPLSFVGKGVCFDTGGISLKPARFMEDMTYDMAGSAVVVGLIKSLALRKAKVNAVGVVGLVENMVSGNAQRPGDIVKSLSGKTIEVLNTDAEGCLLYTSPSPR
;
A
#
# COMPACT_ATOMS: atom_id res chain seq x y z
N SER A 1 -16.39 -26.85 3.81
CA SER A 1 -16.89 -25.60 3.20
C SER A 1 -16.62 -24.46 4.16
N THR A 2 -15.50 -23.74 3.93
CA THR A 2 -15.18 -22.52 4.68
C THR A 2 -16.06 -21.41 4.14
N HIS A 3 -17.19 -21.18 4.78
CA HIS A 3 -17.91 -19.93 4.65
C HIS A 3 -16.99 -18.82 5.16
N TRP A 4 -16.30 -18.15 4.26
CA TRP A 4 -15.92 -16.77 4.49
C TRP A 4 -17.24 -16.02 4.60
N SER A 5 -17.63 -15.66 5.82
CA SER A 5 -18.84 -14.89 5.99
C SER A 5 -18.68 -13.60 5.20
N SER A 6 -19.65 -13.32 4.34
CA SER A 6 -19.71 -12.09 3.55
C SER A 6 -19.55 -10.82 4.40
N SER A 7 -19.87 -10.90 5.69
CA SER A 7 -19.68 -9.82 6.67
C SER A 7 -18.21 -9.47 6.90
N ALA A 8 -17.30 -10.45 7.06
CA ALA A 8 -15.88 -10.16 7.30
C ALA A 8 -15.20 -9.57 6.05
N ALA A 9 -15.60 -10.02 4.86
CA ALA A 9 -15.15 -9.44 3.61
C ALA A 9 -15.72 -8.01 3.43
N SER A 10 -17.02 -7.79 3.69
CA SER A 10 -17.66 -6.48 3.57
C SER A 10 -17.07 -5.46 4.54
N ASP A 11 -16.68 -5.87 5.75
CA ASP A 11 -16.05 -4.99 6.74
C ASP A 11 -14.62 -4.60 6.38
N VAL A 12 -13.91 -5.46 5.66
CA VAL A 12 -12.57 -5.16 5.13
C VAL A 12 -12.64 -4.19 3.95
N TYR A 13 -13.72 -4.25 3.16
CA TYR A 13 -13.87 -3.47 1.92
C TYR A 13 -14.59 -2.13 2.09
N LYS A 14 -15.18 -1.82 3.24
CA LYS A 14 -15.80 -0.51 3.47
C LYS A 14 -14.72 0.55 3.67
N ARG A 15 -14.55 1.45 2.68
CA ARG A 15 -13.59 2.57 2.73
C ARG A 15 -13.70 3.42 4.01
N GLN A 16 -14.90 3.49 4.58
CA GLN A 16 -15.15 4.19 5.85
C GLN A 16 -14.39 3.57 7.01
N ILE A 17 -14.08 2.28 6.92
CA ILE A 17 -13.34 1.53 7.93
C ILE A 17 -11.90 1.29 7.47
N LEU A 18 -11.67 0.85 6.23
CA LEU A 18 -10.35 0.49 5.72
C LEU A 18 -9.67 1.66 5.01
N HIS A 19 -9.45 2.75 5.73
CA HIS A 19 -8.54 3.81 5.31
C HIS A 19 -7.06 3.46 5.64
N PRO A 20 -6.06 4.17 5.10
CA PRO A 20 -4.64 3.80 5.27
C PRO A 20 -4.20 3.60 6.71
N ASP A 21 -4.66 4.46 7.64
CA ASP A 21 -4.31 4.39 9.07
C ASP A 21 -4.82 3.08 9.71
N GLU A 22 -6.09 2.74 9.47
CA GLU A 22 -6.69 1.52 10.02
C GLU A 22 -6.08 0.27 9.36
N TYR A 23 -5.80 0.34 8.05
CA TYR A 23 -5.16 -0.77 7.36
C TYR A 23 -3.77 -1.05 7.95
N ALA A 24 -2.94 -0.02 8.11
CA ALA A 24 -1.63 -0.15 8.73
C ALA A 24 -1.73 -0.74 10.14
N LYS A 25 -2.71 -0.29 10.95
CA LYS A 25 -2.99 -0.82 12.28
C LYS A 25 -3.36 -2.31 12.26
N ARG A 26 -4.24 -2.73 11.34
CA ARG A 26 -4.63 -4.15 11.19
C ARG A 26 -3.45 -5.03 10.83
N LEU A 27 -2.53 -4.55 9.98
CA LEU A 27 -1.33 -5.31 9.60
C LEU A 27 -0.40 -5.57 10.80
N VAL A 28 -0.35 -4.66 11.78
CA VAL A 28 0.44 -4.87 13.01
C VAL A 28 -0.02 -6.11 13.78
N ALA A 29 -1.30 -6.48 13.71
CA ALA A 29 -1.81 -7.68 14.37
C ALA A 29 -1.19 -8.99 13.84
N LEU A 30 -0.62 -8.98 12.62
CA LEU A 30 0.07 -10.14 12.04
C LEU A 30 1.34 -10.53 12.83
N LYS A 31 1.86 -9.66 13.69
CA LYS A 31 2.96 -10.00 14.62
C LYS A 31 2.63 -11.22 15.48
N LYS A 32 1.35 -11.44 15.81
CA LYS A 32 0.89 -12.61 16.57
C LYS A 32 1.16 -13.94 15.85
N LEU A 33 1.38 -13.91 14.55
CA LEU A 33 1.71 -15.07 13.72
C LEU A 33 3.22 -15.28 13.53
N GLY A 34 4.07 -14.52 14.25
CA GLY A 34 5.51 -14.56 14.09
C GLY A 34 6.06 -13.77 12.89
N ILE A 35 5.22 -12.96 12.24
CA ILE A 35 5.62 -12.07 11.16
C ILE A 35 6.24 -10.80 11.77
N LYS A 36 7.43 -10.41 11.32
CA LYS A 36 8.00 -9.12 11.70
C LYS A 36 7.35 -8.02 10.86
N VAL A 37 6.54 -7.18 11.48
CA VAL A 37 5.85 -6.06 10.83
C VAL A 37 6.50 -4.74 11.23
N THR A 38 6.87 -3.94 10.22
CA THR A 38 7.38 -2.57 10.41
C THR A 38 6.48 -1.59 9.66
N VAL A 39 6.04 -0.55 10.36
CA VAL A 39 5.20 0.52 9.79
C VAL A 39 6.02 1.79 9.65
N TYR A 40 6.05 2.34 8.46
CA TYR A 40 6.63 3.64 8.13
C TYR A 40 5.49 4.62 7.89
N ASN A 41 5.24 5.51 8.85
CA ASN A 41 4.21 6.54 8.76
C ASN A 41 4.67 7.73 7.92
N THR A 42 3.77 8.67 7.64
CA THR A 42 4.00 9.87 6.83
C THR A 42 5.26 10.64 7.27
N SER A 43 5.48 10.82 8.58
CA SER A 43 6.67 11.54 9.09
C SER A 43 7.96 10.79 8.75
N LYS A 44 7.99 9.47 8.90
CA LYS A 44 9.14 8.64 8.56
C LYS A 44 9.38 8.58 7.05
N LEU A 45 8.32 8.50 6.26
CA LEU A 45 8.39 8.53 4.79
C LEU A 45 8.95 9.85 4.26
N LYS A 46 8.60 10.99 4.88
CA LYS A 46 9.20 12.30 4.58
C LYS A 46 10.70 12.30 4.82
N LYS A 47 11.14 11.80 5.98
CA LYS A 47 12.59 11.68 6.30
C LYS A 47 13.33 10.76 5.32
N MET A 48 12.68 9.70 4.84
CA MET A 48 13.21 8.77 3.85
C MET A 48 13.15 9.30 2.42
N LYS A 49 12.50 10.46 2.19
CA LYS A 49 12.31 11.06 0.85
C LYS A 49 11.50 10.17 -0.11
N CYS A 50 10.52 9.44 0.41
CA CYS A 50 9.57 8.65 -0.39
C CYS A 50 8.52 9.55 -1.05
N ASN A 51 8.97 10.55 -1.81
CA ASN A 51 8.12 11.63 -2.29
C ASN A 51 7.10 11.16 -3.33
N ALA A 52 7.39 10.11 -4.11
CA ALA A 52 6.45 9.58 -5.08
C ALA A 52 5.17 9.08 -4.38
N LEU A 53 5.31 8.24 -3.35
CA LEU A 53 4.17 7.76 -2.56
C LEU A 53 3.49 8.88 -1.79
N LEU A 54 4.26 9.81 -1.22
CA LEU A 54 3.73 10.96 -0.48
C LEU A 54 2.93 11.90 -1.39
N GLY A 55 3.36 12.07 -2.64
CA GLY A 55 2.65 12.87 -3.64
C GLY A 55 1.25 12.32 -3.93
N VAL A 56 1.11 11.01 -4.07
CA VAL A 56 -0.21 10.37 -4.26
C VAL A 56 -1.13 10.67 -3.09
N GLY A 57 -0.65 10.55 -1.86
CA GLY A 57 -1.46 10.70 -0.65
C GLY A 57 -1.64 12.14 -0.17
N GLN A 58 -1.01 13.15 -0.80
CA GLN A 58 -0.99 14.50 -0.22
C GLN A 58 -2.35 15.22 -0.29
N GLY A 59 -3.26 14.77 -1.16
CA GLY A 59 -4.62 15.30 -1.25
C GLY A 59 -5.57 14.77 -0.18
N SER A 60 -5.21 13.67 0.49
CA SER A 60 -6.02 13.07 1.55
C SER A 60 -5.75 13.72 2.91
N THR A 61 -6.77 13.73 3.78
CA THR A 61 -6.63 14.05 5.20
C THR A 61 -6.06 12.88 6.01
N ARG A 62 -5.95 11.69 5.40
CA ARG A 62 -5.37 10.48 6.01
C ARG A 62 -3.87 10.41 5.82
N GLY A 63 -3.19 9.65 6.67
CA GLY A 63 -1.77 9.42 6.55
C GLY A 63 -1.40 8.52 5.36
N SER A 64 -0.15 8.63 4.90
CA SER A 64 0.47 7.70 3.95
C SER A 64 1.40 6.75 4.70
N TYR A 65 1.40 5.46 4.32
CA TYR A 65 2.19 4.44 4.99
C TYR A 65 2.90 3.52 4.00
N ILE A 66 4.06 3.03 4.39
CA ILE A 66 4.62 1.78 3.87
C ILE A 66 4.63 0.79 5.03
N VAL A 67 4.16 -0.42 4.78
CA VAL A 67 4.22 -1.51 5.76
C VAL A 67 5.02 -2.66 5.16
N THR A 68 6.06 -3.10 5.88
CA THR A 68 6.82 -4.29 5.52
C THR A 68 6.44 -5.43 6.45
N MET A 69 6.32 -6.62 5.89
CA MET A 69 5.95 -7.86 6.58
C MET A 69 6.99 -8.93 6.22
N GLU A 70 7.82 -9.33 7.18
CA GLU A 70 8.88 -10.32 6.97
C GLU A 70 8.48 -11.65 7.60
N TRP A 71 8.46 -12.70 6.79
CA TRP A 71 8.39 -14.09 7.24
C TRP A 71 9.74 -14.76 7.08
N LYS A 72 10.26 -15.35 8.16
CA LYS A 72 11.57 -16.04 8.20
C LYS A 72 11.37 -17.52 8.52
N GLY A 73 11.06 -18.32 7.53
CA GLY A 73 10.82 -19.76 7.66
C GLY A 73 12.03 -20.66 7.33
N ASN A 74 13.11 -20.08 6.76
CA ASN A 74 14.26 -20.84 6.32
C ASN A 74 15.59 -20.16 6.68
N LYS A 75 16.31 -20.70 7.65
CA LYS A 75 17.61 -20.14 8.08
C LYS A 75 18.72 -20.22 7.01
N LYS A 76 18.61 -21.16 6.06
CA LYS A 76 19.61 -21.36 4.99
C LYS A 76 19.40 -20.42 3.80
N GLN A 77 18.19 -19.87 3.61
CA GLN A 77 17.89 -18.96 2.51
C GLN A 77 18.42 -17.55 2.82
N LYS A 78 19.43 -17.11 2.06
CA LYS A 78 20.08 -15.80 2.27
C LYS A 78 19.23 -14.63 1.78
N LYS A 79 18.57 -14.77 0.62
CA LYS A 79 17.75 -13.72 0.01
C LYS A 79 16.26 -14.08 0.11
N PRO A 80 15.41 -13.24 0.72
CA PRO A 80 13.98 -13.48 0.75
C PRO A 80 13.34 -13.26 -0.63
N LEU A 81 12.20 -13.91 -0.86
CA LEU A 81 11.30 -13.53 -1.95
C LEU A 81 10.60 -12.23 -1.58
N SER A 82 10.57 -11.27 -2.50
CA SER A 82 9.96 -9.96 -2.27
C SER A 82 8.68 -9.80 -3.07
N PHE A 83 7.63 -9.34 -2.41
CA PHE A 83 6.31 -9.10 -2.99
C PHE A 83 5.90 -7.66 -2.68
N VAL A 84 5.48 -6.92 -3.71
CA VAL A 84 5.04 -5.53 -3.57
C VAL A 84 3.58 -5.44 -3.94
N GLY A 85 2.78 -4.74 -3.13
CA GLY A 85 1.34 -4.61 -3.34
C GLY A 85 0.88 -3.16 -3.29
N LYS A 86 0.09 -2.76 -4.30
CA LYS A 86 -0.61 -1.48 -4.34
C LYS A 86 -1.74 -1.50 -3.30
N GLY A 87 -1.80 -0.48 -2.45
CA GLY A 87 -2.77 -0.33 -1.38
C GLY A 87 -3.42 1.05 -1.38
N VAL A 88 -3.97 1.49 -2.52
CA VAL A 88 -4.78 2.70 -2.59
C VAL A 88 -6.16 2.38 -2.02
N CYS A 89 -6.43 2.85 -0.80
CA CYS A 89 -7.65 2.52 -0.07
C CYS A 89 -8.90 3.14 -0.69
N PHE A 90 -8.74 4.28 -1.36
CA PHE A 90 -9.73 4.87 -2.25
C PHE A 90 -9.02 5.74 -3.30
N ASP A 91 -9.48 5.65 -4.54
CA ASP A 91 -8.88 6.34 -5.68
C ASP A 91 -9.91 7.15 -6.46
N THR A 92 -9.85 8.48 -6.29
CA THR A 92 -10.65 9.39 -7.12
C THR A 92 -9.97 9.74 -8.44
N GLY A 93 -8.71 9.33 -8.63
CA GLY A 93 -7.83 9.81 -9.70
C GLY A 93 -7.04 11.06 -9.32
N GLY A 94 -7.35 11.66 -8.18
CA GLY A 94 -6.77 12.96 -7.79
C GLY A 94 -7.30 14.10 -8.67
N ILE A 95 -6.44 15.06 -9.06
CA ILE A 95 -6.82 16.16 -9.96
C ILE A 95 -7.21 15.65 -11.36
N SER A 96 -6.59 14.57 -11.84
CA SER A 96 -7.04 13.83 -13.02
C SER A 96 -8.25 12.97 -12.67
N LEU A 97 -9.35 13.65 -12.31
CA LEU A 97 -10.55 13.05 -11.70
C LEU A 97 -11.21 11.99 -12.59
N LYS A 98 -11.48 10.83 -12.01
CA LYS A 98 -12.28 9.78 -12.67
C LYS A 98 -13.73 10.23 -12.90
N PRO A 99 -14.41 9.76 -13.97
CA PRO A 99 -15.84 9.90 -14.07
C PRO A 99 -16.57 9.32 -12.86
N ALA A 100 -17.71 9.91 -12.48
CA ALA A 100 -18.50 9.43 -11.33
C ALA A 100 -18.96 7.98 -11.49
N ARG A 101 -19.21 7.56 -12.72
CA ARG A 101 -19.57 6.17 -13.05
C ARG A 101 -18.44 5.23 -12.67
N PHE A 102 -18.75 4.24 -11.85
CA PHE A 102 -17.82 3.22 -11.31
C PHE A 102 -16.76 3.74 -10.31
N MET A 103 -16.86 5.01 -9.87
CA MET A 103 -15.95 5.52 -8.84
C MET A 103 -16.16 4.80 -7.50
N GLU A 104 -17.37 4.35 -7.21
CA GLU A 104 -17.68 3.52 -6.03
C GLU A 104 -16.90 2.22 -5.98
N ASP A 105 -16.50 1.68 -7.13
CA ASP A 105 -15.70 0.46 -7.24
C ASP A 105 -14.23 0.68 -6.84
N MET A 106 -13.77 1.93 -6.76
CA MET A 106 -12.38 2.27 -6.42
C MET A 106 -11.98 1.94 -4.97
N THR A 107 -12.85 1.34 -4.21
CA THR A 107 -12.53 0.66 -2.94
C THR A 107 -11.70 -0.60 -3.15
N TYR A 108 -11.65 -1.15 -4.38
CA TYR A 108 -10.85 -2.33 -4.74
C TYR A 108 -9.40 -2.00 -5.11
N ASP A 109 -9.03 -0.74 -5.19
CA ASP A 109 -7.70 -0.33 -5.66
C ASP A 109 -6.57 -0.67 -4.68
N MET A 110 -6.91 -1.32 -3.60
CA MET A 110 -6.01 -1.94 -2.63
C MET A 110 -5.88 -3.47 -2.78
N ALA A 111 -6.50 -4.08 -3.79
CA ALA A 111 -6.51 -5.54 -3.96
C ALA A 111 -5.10 -6.13 -4.08
N GLY A 112 -4.17 -5.44 -4.74
CA GLY A 112 -2.76 -5.86 -4.82
C GLY A 112 -2.11 -6.02 -3.45
N SER A 113 -2.36 -5.08 -2.53
CA SER A 113 -1.87 -5.19 -1.15
C SER A 113 -2.54 -6.33 -0.39
N ALA A 114 -3.85 -6.56 -0.61
CA ALA A 114 -4.58 -7.64 0.02
C ALA A 114 -4.02 -9.03 -0.36
N VAL A 115 -3.66 -9.21 -1.63
CA VAL A 115 -2.99 -10.44 -2.12
C VAL A 115 -1.66 -10.65 -1.42
N VAL A 116 -0.81 -9.61 -1.33
CA VAL A 116 0.50 -9.69 -0.65
C VAL A 116 0.32 -10.02 0.83
N VAL A 117 -0.62 -9.36 1.52
CA VAL A 117 -0.93 -9.62 2.94
C VAL A 117 -1.41 -11.06 3.12
N GLY A 118 -2.34 -11.52 2.28
CA GLY A 118 -2.87 -12.88 2.30
C GLY A 118 -1.78 -13.94 2.10
N LEU A 119 -0.87 -13.69 1.16
CA LEU A 119 0.28 -14.56 0.90
C LEU A 119 1.19 -14.67 2.13
N ILE A 120 1.66 -13.55 2.68
CA ILE A 120 2.56 -13.55 3.84
C ILE A 120 1.89 -14.20 5.06
N LYS A 121 0.60 -13.91 5.28
CA LYS A 121 -0.20 -14.57 6.33
C LYS A 121 -0.29 -16.07 6.12
N SER A 122 -0.54 -16.53 4.90
CA SER A 122 -0.60 -17.95 4.55
C SER A 122 0.72 -18.67 4.78
N LEU A 123 1.85 -18.05 4.40
CA LEU A 123 3.19 -18.60 4.64
C LEU A 123 3.45 -18.79 6.14
N ALA A 124 3.05 -17.82 6.97
CA ALA A 124 3.20 -17.89 8.41
C ALA A 124 2.32 -19.00 9.04
N LEU A 125 1.03 -19.05 8.67
CA LEU A 125 0.09 -20.06 9.18
C LEU A 125 0.53 -21.50 8.84
N ARG A 126 1.10 -21.69 7.63
CA ARG A 126 1.62 -22.99 7.17
C ARG A 126 3.03 -23.29 7.69
N LYS A 127 3.65 -22.36 8.43
CA LYS A 127 5.06 -22.45 8.85
C LYS A 127 5.99 -22.81 7.67
N ALA A 128 5.74 -22.16 6.52
CA ALA A 128 6.42 -22.48 5.27
C ALA A 128 7.94 -22.26 5.40
N LYS A 129 8.73 -23.21 4.88
CA LYS A 129 10.21 -23.19 4.93
C LYS A 129 10.79 -22.27 3.86
N VAL A 130 10.37 -20.99 3.84
CA VAL A 130 10.78 -19.96 2.91
C VAL A 130 10.92 -18.63 3.65
N ASN A 131 11.85 -17.78 3.20
CA ASN A 131 11.92 -16.38 3.64
C ASN A 131 11.22 -15.51 2.61
N ALA A 132 10.31 -14.68 3.07
CA ALA A 132 9.55 -13.77 2.22
C ALA A 132 9.37 -12.41 2.89
N VAL A 133 9.32 -11.37 2.08
CA VAL A 133 9.03 -9.99 2.49
C VAL A 133 7.88 -9.46 1.64
N GLY A 134 6.80 -9.06 2.28
CA GLY A 134 5.72 -8.28 1.67
C GLY A 134 5.94 -6.79 1.96
N VAL A 135 5.79 -5.96 0.95
CA VAL A 135 5.83 -4.50 1.07
C VAL A 135 4.55 -3.95 0.48
N VAL A 136 3.81 -3.15 1.25
CA VAL A 136 2.58 -2.53 0.78
C VAL A 136 2.63 -1.02 1.02
N GLY A 137 2.31 -0.24 -0.02
CA GLY A 137 2.13 1.21 0.07
C GLY A 137 0.64 1.51 0.27
N LEU A 138 0.32 2.22 1.35
CA LEU A 138 -1.06 2.50 1.74
C LEU A 138 -1.30 4.01 1.69
N VAL A 139 -2.22 4.44 0.82
CA VAL A 139 -2.60 5.84 0.60
C VAL A 139 -4.07 5.95 0.21
N GLU A 140 -4.58 7.17 0.18
CA GLU A 140 -5.79 7.55 -0.58
C GLU A 140 -5.42 8.60 -1.61
N ASN A 141 -5.87 8.43 -2.85
CA ASN A 141 -5.71 9.41 -3.92
C ASN A 141 -6.97 10.28 -4.00
N MET A 142 -6.92 11.47 -3.39
CA MET A 142 -8.09 12.31 -3.19
C MET A 142 -7.94 13.67 -3.86
N VAL A 143 -9.07 14.22 -4.30
CA VAL A 143 -9.16 15.60 -4.79
C VAL A 143 -9.18 16.57 -3.62
N SER A 144 -8.26 17.53 -3.63
CA SER A 144 -8.28 18.65 -2.69
C SER A 144 -7.43 19.80 -3.24
N GLY A 145 -7.51 20.97 -2.61
CA GLY A 145 -6.63 22.11 -2.93
C GLY A 145 -5.14 21.82 -2.68
N ASN A 146 -4.82 20.75 -1.94
CA ASN A 146 -3.44 20.33 -1.62
C ASN A 146 -2.99 19.10 -2.44
N ALA A 147 -3.85 18.58 -3.34
CA ALA A 147 -3.53 17.39 -4.11
C ALA A 147 -2.41 17.65 -5.13
N GLN A 148 -1.67 16.59 -5.47
CA GLN A 148 -0.70 16.62 -6.55
C GLN A 148 -1.38 16.96 -7.89
N ARG A 149 -0.71 17.76 -8.71
CA ARG A 149 -1.26 18.24 -9.98
C ARG A 149 -0.52 17.60 -11.16
N PRO A 150 -1.18 17.42 -12.30
CA PRO A 150 -0.48 17.14 -13.55
C PRO A 150 0.61 18.20 -13.82
N GLY A 151 1.81 17.76 -14.22
CA GLY A 151 2.97 18.62 -14.38
C GLY A 151 3.84 18.77 -13.13
N ASP A 152 3.39 18.35 -11.94
CA ASP A 152 4.23 18.34 -10.75
C ASP A 152 5.41 17.34 -10.93
N ILE A 153 6.59 17.74 -10.42
CA ILE A 153 7.78 16.89 -10.46
C ILE A 153 8.08 16.39 -9.06
N VAL A 154 8.17 15.09 -8.90
CA VAL A 154 8.56 14.44 -7.65
C VAL A 154 9.92 13.75 -7.77
N LYS A 155 10.67 13.72 -6.69
CA LYS A 155 11.94 12.99 -6.63
C LYS A 155 11.69 11.63 -5.96
N SER A 156 12.01 10.54 -6.70
CA SER A 156 11.90 9.18 -6.20
C SER A 156 12.95 8.87 -5.13
N LEU A 157 12.78 7.74 -4.42
CA LEU A 157 13.75 7.24 -3.43
C LEU A 157 15.13 6.99 -4.05
N SER A 158 15.19 6.58 -5.32
CA SER A 158 16.45 6.38 -6.06
C SER A 158 17.10 7.69 -6.53
N GLY A 159 16.50 8.85 -6.23
CA GLY A 159 17.01 10.17 -6.61
C GLY A 159 16.60 10.65 -8.00
N LYS A 160 15.92 9.83 -8.80
CA LYS A 160 15.40 10.21 -10.11
C LYS A 160 14.20 11.15 -9.98
N THR A 161 14.08 12.11 -10.87
CA THR A 161 12.90 12.96 -11.02
C THR A 161 11.84 12.25 -11.86
N ILE A 162 10.59 12.41 -11.48
CA ILE A 162 9.41 11.86 -12.16
C ILE A 162 8.45 13.03 -12.37
N GLU A 163 8.13 13.33 -13.61
CA GLU A 163 7.04 14.25 -13.96
C GLU A 163 5.72 13.47 -13.93
N VAL A 164 4.76 13.99 -13.19
CA VAL A 164 3.42 13.41 -13.04
C VAL A 164 2.51 13.98 -14.10
N LEU A 165 2.37 13.30 -15.22
CA LEU A 165 1.49 13.76 -16.32
C LEU A 165 0.01 13.49 -16.02
N ASN A 166 -0.27 12.43 -15.26
CA ASN A 166 -1.63 12.03 -14.90
C ASN A 166 -1.63 11.52 -13.45
N THR A 167 -2.41 12.16 -12.59
CA THR A 167 -2.49 11.77 -11.18
C THR A 167 -3.31 10.50 -10.94
N ASP A 168 -3.99 9.98 -11.96
CA ASP A 168 -4.68 8.68 -11.96
C ASP A 168 -3.77 7.51 -12.39
N ALA A 169 -2.47 7.77 -12.60
CA ALA A 169 -1.45 6.77 -12.85
C ALA A 169 -0.57 6.51 -11.61
N GLU A 170 -1.13 6.64 -10.42
CA GLU A 170 -0.46 6.56 -9.11
C GLU A 170 0.13 5.18 -8.82
N GLY A 171 -0.42 4.12 -9.43
CA GLY A 171 0.11 2.76 -9.31
C GLY A 171 1.58 2.69 -9.73
N CYS A 172 1.97 3.36 -10.80
CA CYS A 172 3.37 3.47 -11.23
C CYS A 172 4.25 4.13 -10.17
N LEU A 173 3.76 5.17 -9.49
CA LEU A 173 4.48 5.88 -8.44
C LEU A 173 4.68 5.00 -7.20
N LEU A 174 3.67 4.22 -6.83
CA LEU A 174 3.75 3.28 -5.70
C LEU A 174 4.80 2.20 -5.93
N TYR A 175 4.89 1.62 -7.12
CA TYR A 175 5.87 0.58 -7.45
C TYR A 175 7.29 1.11 -7.64
N THR A 176 7.45 2.34 -8.11
CA THR A 176 8.77 2.95 -8.31
C THR A 176 9.35 3.53 -7.02
N SER A 177 8.51 3.80 -6.02
CA SER A 177 8.92 4.38 -4.75
C SER A 177 9.79 3.45 -3.89
N PRO A 178 9.52 2.12 -3.78
CA PRO A 178 10.29 1.20 -2.95
C PRO A 178 11.31 0.37 -3.72
N SER A 179 11.44 0.50 -5.03
CA SER A 179 12.35 -0.34 -5.81
C SER A 179 13.73 0.30 -5.95
N PRO A 180 14.76 -0.18 -5.22
CA PRO A 180 16.13 0.01 -5.65
C PRO A 180 16.36 -0.89 -6.88
N ARG A 181 16.65 -0.31 -8.02
CA ARG A 181 17.27 -1.05 -9.11
C ARG A 181 18.74 -1.15 -8.86
#